data_1cd7a81f21c398dd669bf4ab931b757b
#
_entry.id   1cd7a81f21c398dd669bf4ab931b757b
#
_cell.length_a   1.000
_cell.length_b   1.000
_cell.length_c   1.000
_cell.angle_alpha   90.00
_cell.angle_beta   90.00
_cell.angle_gamma   90.00
#
_symmetry.space_group_name_H-M   'P 1'
#
loop_
_entity.id
_entity.type
_entity.pdbx_description
1 polymer ?
#
loop_
_entity_poly.entity_id
_entity_poly.type
_entity_poly.pdbx_seq_one_letter_code
_entity_poly.pdbx_strand_id
1 'polypeptide(L)'
;MNIPSYAEIGITTNFSFLRGGSHPQAYVHRASELRLPAIGIADHNTLAGVVRAYKELGNPAVECKPKLLIGSRLVFMDDTPDILVYPRDREAYGRLCRLLTRGKRGDDTDKGECHLKLDDLREFA
;
A
#
# COMPACT_ATOMS: atom_id res chain seq x y z
N MET A 1 8.06 -6.85 32.35
CA MET A 1 8.84 -6.19 31.28
C MET A 1 7.89 -5.81 30.15
N ASN A 2 7.83 -4.55 29.82
CA ASN A 2 6.98 -4.09 28.71
C ASN A 2 7.74 -4.28 27.40
N ILE A 3 7.22 -5.15 26.54
CA ILE A 3 7.75 -5.29 25.18
C ILE A 3 7.16 -4.16 24.35
N PRO A 4 8.00 -3.33 23.69
CA PRO A 4 7.47 -2.26 22.84
C PRO A 4 6.57 -2.84 21.74
N SER A 5 5.43 -2.19 21.50
CA SER A 5 4.59 -2.53 20.35
C SER A 5 5.31 -2.14 19.07
N TYR A 6 5.26 -3.02 18.08
CA TYR A 6 5.89 -2.78 16.79
C TYR A 6 4.86 -2.92 15.68
N ALA A 7 4.87 -1.99 14.75
CA ALA A 7 4.03 -2.05 13.54
C ALA A 7 4.91 -1.87 12.32
N GLU A 8 4.77 -2.77 11.35
CA GLU A 8 5.46 -2.66 10.06
C GLU A 8 4.55 -1.92 9.09
N ILE A 9 4.93 -0.70 8.70
CA ILE A 9 4.06 0.17 7.91
C ILE A 9 4.48 0.34 6.45
N GLY A 10 5.64 -0.16 6.05
CA GLY A 10 6.16 0.03 4.70
C GLY A 10 6.25 -1.27 3.90
N ILE A 11 5.32 -2.20 4.08
CA ILE A 11 5.38 -3.51 3.42
C ILE A 11 5.16 -3.39 1.92
N THR A 12 6.08 -3.97 1.15
CA THR A 12 5.99 -4.08 -0.31
C THR A 12 5.63 -5.53 -0.66
N THR A 13 4.53 -5.74 -1.39
CA THR A 13 4.08 -7.08 -1.76
C THR A 13 4.54 -7.44 -3.18
N ASN A 14 4.17 -8.66 -3.63
CA ASN A 14 4.46 -9.12 -4.99
C ASN A 14 3.69 -8.35 -6.07
N PHE A 15 2.73 -7.49 -5.68
CA PHE A 15 2.08 -6.57 -6.63
C PHE A 15 2.99 -5.41 -7.05
N SER A 16 4.12 -5.21 -6.36
CA SER A 16 5.18 -4.29 -6.79
C SER A 16 6.21 -5.10 -7.56
N PHE A 17 6.08 -5.13 -8.89
CA PHE A 17 6.90 -5.98 -9.77
C PHE A 17 8.40 -5.77 -9.52
N LEU A 18 9.13 -6.87 -9.31
CA LEU A 18 10.57 -6.91 -9.01
C LEU A 18 10.97 -6.23 -7.68
N ARG A 19 10.02 -5.84 -6.84
CA ARG A 19 10.30 -5.12 -5.59
C ARG A 19 9.93 -5.89 -4.34
N GLY A 20 8.88 -6.69 -4.41
CA GLY A 20 8.46 -7.55 -3.32
C GLY A 20 8.15 -8.95 -3.83
N GLY A 21 8.44 -9.97 -3.02
CA GLY A 21 8.30 -11.36 -3.42
C GLY A 21 7.13 -12.12 -2.79
N SER A 22 6.59 -11.63 -1.69
CA SER A 22 5.55 -12.34 -0.96
C SER A 22 4.16 -11.84 -1.29
N HIS A 23 3.18 -12.74 -1.29
CA HIS A 23 1.78 -12.39 -1.47
C HIS A 23 1.27 -11.59 -0.27
N PRO A 24 0.30 -10.67 -0.46
CA PRO A 24 -0.28 -9.90 0.64
C PRO A 24 -0.82 -10.77 1.77
N GLN A 25 -1.43 -11.91 1.44
CA GLN A 25 -1.96 -12.86 2.41
C GLN A 25 -0.87 -13.40 3.34
N ALA A 26 0.33 -13.66 2.80
CA ALA A 26 1.45 -14.16 3.60
C ALA A 26 1.86 -13.16 4.68
N TYR A 27 1.84 -11.87 4.38
CA TYR A 27 2.15 -10.83 5.36
C TYR A 27 1.11 -10.78 6.49
N VAL A 28 -0.17 -10.95 6.15
CA VAL A 28 -1.24 -11.00 7.16
C VAL A 28 -1.05 -12.16 8.12
N HIS A 29 -0.77 -13.36 7.61
CA HIS A 29 -0.53 -14.53 8.44
C HIS A 29 0.72 -14.37 9.32
N ARG A 30 1.79 -13.84 8.74
CA ARG A 30 3.02 -13.63 9.51
C ARG A 30 2.83 -12.58 10.60
N ALA A 31 2.11 -11.51 10.31
CA ALA A 31 1.79 -10.49 11.30
C ALA A 31 0.95 -11.08 12.44
N SER A 32 0.00 -11.97 12.12
CA SER A 32 -0.80 -12.68 13.12
C SER A 32 0.08 -13.56 14.01
N GLU A 33 1.00 -14.32 13.42
CA GLU A 33 1.93 -15.18 14.18
C GLU A 33 2.81 -14.35 15.12
N LEU A 34 3.29 -13.21 14.66
CA LEU A 34 4.12 -12.29 15.45
C LEU A 34 3.31 -11.41 16.39
N ARG A 35 1.99 -11.46 16.32
CA ARG A 35 1.07 -10.65 17.12
C ARG A 35 1.33 -9.14 16.96
N LEU A 36 1.60 -8.71 15.74
CA LEU A 36 1.78 -7.28 15.44
C LEU A 36 0.44 -6.54 15.58
N PRO A 37 0.42 -5.37 16.23
CA PRO A 37 -0.82 -4.61 16.38
C PRO A 37 -1.33 -4.01 15.08
N ALA A 38 -0.42 -3.72 14.14
CA ALA A 38 -0.78 -3.13 12.85
C ALA A 38 0.26 -3.46 11.79
N ILE A 39 -0.20 -3.53 10.54
CA ILE A 39 0.67 -3.61 9.35
C ILE A 39 0.19 -2.59 8.33
N GLY A 40 1.12 -2.01 7.58
CA GLY A 40 0.80 -1.09 6.48
C GLY A 40 1.36 -1.63 5.18
N ILE A 41 0.50 -1.80 4.18
CA ILE A 41 0.92 -2.21 2.84
C ILE A 41 1.05 -0.96 1.98
N ALA A 42 2.23 -0.78 1.41
CA ALA A 42 2.57 0.41 0.62
C ALA A 42 3.31 -0.01 -0.65
N ASP A 43 2.56 -0.57 -1.59
CA ASP A 43 3.11 -0.99 -2.88
C ASP A 43 3.38 0.22 -3.79
N HIS A 44 4.26 0.03 -4.77
CA HIS A 44 4.68 1.07 -5.70
C HIS A 44 3.55 1.41 -6.68
N ASN A 45 2.94 2.60 -6.51
CA ASN A 45 1.89 3.14 -7.38
C ASN A 45 0.68 2.21 -7.58
N THR A 46 0.35 1.39 -6.58
CA THR A 46 -0.80 0.50 -6.67
C THR A 46 -1.42 0.24 -5.29
N LEU A 47 -2.70 -0.08 -5.29
CA LEU A 47 -3.46 -0.51 -4.10
C LEU A 47 -3.92 -1.97 -4.24
N ALA A 48 -3.44 -2.69 -5.27
CA ALA A 48 -3.91 -4.05 -5.55
C ALA A 48 -3.65 -5.03 -4.39
N GLY A 49 -2.51 -4.91 -3.72
CA GLY A 49 -2.19 -5.78 -2.59
C GLY A 49 -3.06 -5.55 -1.36
N VAL A 50 -3.58 -4.34 -1.20
CA VAL A 50 -4.42 -3.97 -0.06
C VAL A 50 -5.71 -4.79 -0.01
N VAL A 51 -6.37 -4.97 -1.17
CA VAL A 51 -7.64 -5.71 -1.23
C VAL A 51 -7.46 -7.16 -0.79
N ARG A 52 -6.39 -7.80 -1.24
CA ARG A 52 -6.10 -9.19 -0.87
C ARG A 52 -5.77 -9.33 0.62
N ALA A 53 -5.01 -8.41 1.18
CA ALA A 53 -4.72 -8.39 2.61
C ALA A 53 -5.98 -8.17 3.43
N TYR A 54 -6.83 -7.25 3.00
CA TYR A 54 -8.11 -6.97 3.68
C TYR A 54 -9.00 -8.20 3.71
N LYS A 55 -9.13 -8.91 2.58
CA LYS A 55 -9.90 -10.15 2.54
C LYS A 55 -9.34 -11.22 3.46
N GLU A 56 -8.02 -11.36 3.51
CA GLU A 56 -7.38 -12.38 4.32
C GLU A 56 -7.59 -12.14 5.82
N LEU A 57 -7.76 -10.89 6.25
CA LEU A 57 -8.11 -10.60 7.64
C LEU A 57 -9.43 -11.21 8.07
N GLY A 58 -10.33 -11.52 7.14
CA GLY A 58 -11.58 -12.23 7.42
C GLY A 58 -11.41 -13.74 7.55
N ASN A 59 -10.23 -14.29 7.28
CA ASN A 59 -9.98 -15.73 7.38
C ASN A 59 -9.93 -16.14 8.84
N PRO A 60 -10.74 -17.14 9.29
CA PRO A 60 -10.71 -17.63 10.67
C PRO A 60 -9.35 -18.15 11.12
N ALA A 61 -8.50 -18.59 10.19
CA ALA A 61 -7.14 -19.05 10.50
C ALA A 61 -6.23 -17.93 10.98
N VAL A 62 -6.59 -16.66 10.72
CA VAL A 62 -5.86 -15.49 11.22
C VAL A 62 -6.38 -15.19 12.62
N GLU A 63 -5.71 -15.72 13.64
CA GLU A 63 -6.16 -15.61 15.04
C GLU A 63 -5.97 -14.21 15.62
N CYS A 64 -4.77 -13.65 15.48
CA CYS A 64 -4.46 -12.29 15.92
C CYS A 64 -4.54 -11.36 14.72
N LYS A 65 -5.63 -10.59 14.63
CA LYS A 65 -5.87 -9.73 13.47
C LYS A 65 -5.19 -8.37 13.64
N PRO A 66 -4.13 -8.07 12.87
CA PRO A 66 -3.52 -6.74 12.91
C PRO A 66 -4.46 -5.71 12.29
N LYS A 67 -4.33 -4.45 12.72
CA LYS A 67 -4.99 -3.34 12.03
C LYS A 67 -4.28 -3.12 10.70
N LEU A 68 -5.04 -3.06 9.60
CA LEU A 68 -4.48 -2.82 8.28
C LEU A 68 -4.46 -1.32 7.98
N LEU A 69 -3.25 -0.80 7.75
CA LEU A 69 -3.06 0.56 7.27
C LEU A 69 -2.92 0.50 5.76
N ILE A 70 -3.82 1.19 5.07
CA ILE A 70 -3.85 1.23 3.62
C ILE A 70 -2.90 2.32 3.16
N GLY A 71 -1.95 1.97 2.30
CA GLY A 71 -0.99 2.93 1.80
C GLY A 71 -0.52 2.63 0.39
N SER A 72 0.24 3.54 -0.17
CA SER A 72 0.96 3.36 -1.43
C SER A 72 2.27 4.12 -1.37
N ARG A 73 3.29 3.57 -1.99
CA ARG A 73 4.55 4.28 -2.23
C ARG A 73 4.42 4.96 -3.58
N LEU A 74 4.32 6.28 -3.56
CA LEU A 74 4.27 7.06 -4.79
C LEU A 74 5.67 7.18 -5.35
N VAL A 75 5.86 6.65 -6.55
CA VAL A 75 7.11 6.74 -7.31
C VAL A 75 6.89 7.73 -8.42
N PHE A 76 7.69 8.79 -8.46
CA PHE A 76 7.53 9.91 -9.39
C PHE A 76 8.49 9.77 -10.56
N MET A 77 8.07 10.28 -11.71
CA MET A 77 8.91 10.32 -12.92
C MET A 77 9.76 11.59 -13.01
N ASP A 78 9.54 12.55 -12.11
CA ASP A 78 10.26 13.81 -12.05
C ASP A 78 11.21 13.78 -10.87
N ASP A 79 12.35 13.48 -10.79
CA ASP A 79 13.35 13.46 -9.71
C ASP A 79 12.85 13.63 -8.25
N THR A 80 11.54 13.64 -8.03
CA THR A 80 10.96 13.70 -6.68
C THR A 80 11.19 12.36 -5.97
N PRO A 81 11.70 12.37 -4.72
CA PRO A 81 11.86 11.13 -3.95
C PRO A 81 10.53 10.43 -3.72
N ASP A 82 10.56 9.11 -3.54
CA ASP A 82 9.37 8.32 -3.23
C ASP A 82 8.71 8.84 -1.96
N ILE A 83 7.38 8.88 -1.96
CA ILE A 83 6.58 9.33 -0.82
C ILE A 83 5.62 8.22 -0.43
N LEU A 84 5.65 7.81 0.84
CA LEU A 84 4.65 6.89 1.39
C LEU A 84 3.42 7.69 1.79
N VAL A 85 2.25 7.30 1.29
CA VAL A 85 0.98 7.97 1.62
C VAL A 85 0.01 6.97 2.23
N TYR A 86 -0.68 7.42 3.29
CA TYR A 86 -1.66 6.62 4.02
C TYR A 86 -2.93 7.46 4.16
N PRO A 87 -3.98 7.18 3.38
CA PRO A 87 -5.23 7.96 3.49
C PRO A 87 -5.86 7.80 4.87
N ARG A 88 -6.33 8.91 5.42
CA ARG A 88 -6.88 8.95 6.78
C ARG A 88 -8.32 8.45 6.85
N ASP A 89 -9.05 8.55 5.74
CA ASP A 89 -10.47 8.23 5.69
C ASP A 89 -10.85 7.81 4.26
N ARG A 90 -12.12 7.49 4.07
CA ARG A 90 -12.64 7.06 2.78
C ARG A 90 -12.48 8.11 1.69
N GLU A 91 -12.69 9.38 2.04
CA GLU A 91 -12.54 10.49 1.08
C GLU A 91 -11.09 10.61 0.60
N ALA A 92 -10.13 10.58 1.52
CA ALA A 92 -8.71 10.60 1.19
C ALA A 92 -8.31 9.37 0.36
N TYR A 93 -8.85 8.20 0.68
CA TYR A 93 -8.64 6.99 -0.10
C TYR A 93 -9.14 7.17 -1.54
N GLY A 94 -10.31 7.79 -1.70
CA GLY A 94 -10.84 8.11 -3.04
C GLY A 94 -9.93 9.04 -3.82
N ARG A 95 -9.36 10.05 -3.16
CA ARG A 95 -8.40 10.96 -3.82
C ARG A 95 -7.14 10.20 -4.25
N LEU A 96 -6.64 9.30 -3.41
CA LEU A 96 -5.47 8.48 -3.77
C LEU A 96 -5.78 7.59 -4.98
N CYS A 97 -6.94 6.96 -5.01
CA CYS A 97 -7.36 6.14 -6.16
C CYS A 97 -7.41 6.97 -7.44
N ARG A 98 -7.94 8.20 -7.39
CA ARG A 98 -8.00 9.10 -8.54
C ARG A 98 -6.59 9.52 -8.99
N LEU A 99 -5.70 9.81 -8.05
CA LEU A 99 -4.31 10.14 -8.36
C LEU A 99 -3.62 9.00 -9.10
N LEU A 100 -3.72 7.78 -8.61
CA LEU A 100 -3.12 6.61 -9.25
C LEU A 100 -3.74 6.35 -10.62
N THR A 101 -5.05 6.54 -10.77
CA THR A 101 -5.74 6.40 -12.04
C THR A 101 -5.22 7.42 -13.06
N ARG A 102 -5.02 8.67 -12.64
CA ARG A 102 -4.42 9.69 -13.51
C ARG A 102 -3.04 9.26 -14.02
N GLY A 103 -2.20 8.74 -13.13
CA GLY A 103 -0.85 8.29 -13.52
C GLY A 103 -0.87 7.15 -14.54
N LYS A 104 -1.92 6.35 -14.56
CA LYS A 104 -2.05 5.18 -15.43
C LYS A 104 -2.78 5.47 -16.75
N ARG A 105 -3.38 6.64 -16.90
CA ARG A 105 -4.23 7.01 -18.05
C ARG A 105 -3.60 7.97 -19.04
N GLY A 106 -2.35 8.37 -18.87
CA GLY A 106 -1.68 9.28 -19.80
C GLY A 106 -1.55 8.65 -21.19
N ASP A 107 -1.60 9.49 -22.25
CA ASP A 107 -1.48 9.03 -23.64
C ASP A 107 -0.16 8.29 -23.89
N ASP A 108 0.89 8.67 -23.16
CA ASP A 108 2.21 8.05 -23.26
C ASP A 108 2.44 6.94 -22.24
N THR A 109 1.37 6.49 -21.54
CA THR A 109 1.50 5.48 -20.48
C THR A 109 1.12 4.10 -21.02
N ASP A 110 2.09 3.19 -21.01
CA ASP A 110 1.87 1.80 -21.39
C ASP A 110 1.17 1.03 -20.27
N LYS A 111 0.56 -0.10 -20.64
CA LYS A 111 -0.09 -0.98 -19.67
C LYS A 111 0.90 -1.42 -18.60
N GLY A 112 0.53 -1.26 -17.35
CA GLY A 112 1.37 -1.63 -16.21
C GLY A 112 2.28 -0.50 -15.71
N GLU A 113 2.32 0.63 -16.41
CA GLU A 113 3.09 1.80 -16.00
C GLU A 113 2.20 2.82 -15.28
N CYS A 114 2.82 3.67 -14.49
CA CYS A 114 2.15 4.76 -13.80
C CYS A 114 3.09 5.96 -13.80
N HIS A 115 2.68 7.02 -14.46
CA HIS A 115 3.49 8.24 -14.62
C HIS A 115 2.92 9.33 -13.70
N LEU A 116 3.59 9.57 -12.57
CA LEU A 116 3.21 10.61 -11.61
C LEU A 116 4.29 11.69 -11.52
N LYS A 117 3.85 12.92 -11.29
CA LYS A 117 4.70 14.05 -10.96
C LYS A 117 4.24 14.65 -9.63
N LEU A 118 5.12 15.40 -8.96
CA LEU A 118 4.79 16.02 -7.69
C LEU A 118 3.55 16.93 -7.78
N ASP A 119 3.38 17.63 -8.91
CA ASP A 119 2.22 18.49 -9.12
C ASP A 119 0.91 17.71 -9.15
N ASP A 120 0.92 16.46 -9.62
CA ASP A 120 -0.26 15.58 -9.56
C ASP A 120 -0.67 15.33 -8.11
N LEU A 121 0.31 15.04 -7.24
CA LEU A 121 0.03 14.83 -5.82
C LEU A 121 -0.55 16.09 -5.19
N ARG A 122 -0.02 17.26 -5.49
CA ARG A 122 -0.52 18.53 -4.95
C ARG A 122 -1.97 18.77 -5.32
N GLU A 123 -2.38 18.40 -6.52
CA GLU A 123 -3.75 18.55 -6.99
C GLU A 123 -4.74 17.68 -6.19
N PHE A 124 -4.32 16.48 -5.77
CA PHE A 124 -5.18 15.52 -5.07
C PHE A 124 -4.97 15.49 -3.55
N ALA A 125 -4.08 16.28 -3.03
CA ALA A 125 -3.82 16.31 -1.59
C ALA A 125 -4.95 16.96 -0.78
#